data_592642d4bac9cc350ab8be9f390157de
#
_entry.id   592642d4bac9cc350ab8be9f390157de
#
_cell.length_a   1.000
_cell.length_b   1.000
_cell.length_c   1.000
_cell.angle_alpha   90.00
_cell.angle_beta   90.00
_cell.angle_gamma   90.00
#
_symmetry.space_group_name_H-M   'P 1'
#
loop_
_entity.id
_entity.type
_entity.pdbx_description
1 polymer ?
#
loop_
_entity_poly.entity_id
_entity_poly.type
_entity_poly.pdbx_seq_one_letter_code
_entity_poly.pdbx_strand_id
1 'polypeptide(L)'
;MDNRPPFLSSRTVTVSGPALPELFGQSPFTFVRLDGKEGVCGLFEYDIELKTPDKAYNFHGPEGNFDLREMNGRELTVRIELDGMGTGMAGGVGAGTREISGIVDRARYLRAEGRHFVYGLTLRPWLWIASQNRNSRVFENRTDIEIIEEVLSAYSFPVERRLDVAKYPRRVYRTQCDESDYTFIARLMQHWG
;
A
#
# COMPACT_ATOMS: atom_id res chain seq x y z
N MET A 1 5.90 -21.11 -31.94
CA MET A 1 4.71 -21.77 -31.33
C MET A 1 4.83 -21.63 -29.85
N ASP A 2 3.99 -20.78 -29.28
CA ASP A 2 3.98 -20.47 -27.83
C ASP A 2 3.32 -21.66 -27.11
N ASN A 3 4.10 -22.42 -26.38
CA ASN A 3 3.69 -23.67 -25.72
C ASN A 3 3.26 -23.39 -24.27
N ARG A 4 2.49 -22.34 -24.05
CA ARG A 4 1.89 -22.07 -22.73
C ARG A 4 0.66 -22.93 -22.56
N PRO A 5 0.51 -23.65 -21.42
CA PRO A 5 -0.69 -24.43 -21.16
C PRO A 5 -1.91 -23.49 -21.12
N PRO A 6 -3.05 -23.92 -21.70
CA PRO A 6 -4.25 -23.08 -21.86
C PRO A 6 -4.98 -22.71 -20.55
N PHE A 7 -4.43 -23.07 -19.40
CA PHE A 7 -5.01 -22.83 -18.09
C PHE A 7 -4.36 -21.71 -17.28
N LEU A 8 -3.33 -21.02 -17.82
CA LEU A 8 -2.82 -19.80 -17.23
C LEU A 8 -3.59 -18.62 -17.82
N SER A 9 -4.80 -18.39 -17.31
CA SER A 9 -5.51 -17.14 -17.56
C SER A 9 -4.60 -15.97 -17.21
N SER A 10 -4.49 -15.02 -18.12
CA SER A 10 -3.69 -13.81 -17.91
C SER A 10 -4.35 -12.98 -16.83
N ARG A 11 -3.85 -13.04 -15.60
CA ARG A 11 -4.28 -12.10 -14.55
C ARG A 11 -3.92 -10.70 -15.01
N THR A 12 -4.93 -9.89 -15.21
CA THR A 12 -4.71 -8.47 -15.52
C THR A 12 -4.39 -7.75 -14.24
N VAL A 13 -3.20 -7.15 -14.18
CA VAL A 13 -2.79 -6.31 -13.08
C VAL A 13 -2.64 -4.89 -13.59
N THR A 14 -3.34 -3.96 -12.97
CA THR A 14 -3.27 -2.53 -13.27
C THR A 14 -2.80 -1.76 -12.05
N VAL A 15 -2.09 -0.66 -12.31
CA VAL A 15 -1.63 0.27 -11.27
C VAL A 15 -2.17 1.67 -11.56
N SER A 16 -2.66 2.32 -10.53
CA SER A 16 -3.24 3.67 -10.62
C SER A 16 -3.04 4.43 -9.31
N GLY A 17 -3.08 5.74 -9.40
CA GLY A 17 -3.02 6.61 -8.23
C GLY A 17 -2.13 7.82 -8.43
N PRO A 18 -2.22 8.80 -7.52
CA PRO A 18 -1.51 10.07 -7.63
C PRO A 18 0.03 9.94 -7.55
N ALA A 19 0.55 8.77 -7.10
CA ALA A 19 1.98 8.52 -7.12
C ALA A 19 2.55 8.39 -8.54
N LEU A 20 1.72 8.01 -9.53
CA LEU A 20 2.18 7.85 -10.90
C LEU A 20 2.06 9.16 -11.66
N PRO A 21 3.13 9.60 -12.36
CA PRO A 21 3.04 10.74 -13.25
C PRO A 21 2.10 10.44 -14.42
N GLU A 22 1.42 11.45 -14.90
CA GLU A 22 0.57 11.38 -16.08
C GLU A 22 1.25 12.06 -17.27
N LEU A 23 1.28 11.38 -18.40
CA LEU A 23 1.64 11.95 -19.68
C LEU A 23 0.42 11.86 -20.60
N PHE A 24 -0.06 13.02 -21.09
CA PHE A 24 -1.25 13.11 -21.94
C PHE A 24 -2.51 12.46 -21.32
N GLY A 25 -2.67 12.58 -19.99
CA GLY A 25 -3.82 12.04 -19.25
C GLY A 25 -3.79 10.53 -19.01
N GLN A 26 -2.66 9.88 -19.22
CA GLN A 26 -2.45 8.46 -18.95
C GLN A 26 -1.12 8.22 -18.23
N SER A 27 -1.09 7.21 -17.36
CA SER A 27 0.18 6.79 -16.77
C SER A 27 1.07 6.15 -17.85
N PRO A 28 2.33 6.59 -17.98
CA PRO A 28 3.27 6.01 -18.92
C PRO A 28 3.80 4.65 -18.47
N PHE A 29 3.40 4.18 -17.30
CA PHE A 29 3.93 2.95 -16.71
C PHE A 29 3.06 1.73 -17.02
N THR A 30 3.72 0.63 -17.36
CA THR A 30 3.12 -0.69 -17.50
C THR A 30 3.61 -1.58 -16.35
N PHE A 31 2.71 -2.33 -15.76
CA PHE A 31 3.02 -3.30 -14.70
C PHE A 31 3.95 -4.42 -15.22
N VAL A 32 4.93 -4.79 -14.41
CA VAL A 32 5.87 -5.89 -14.70
C VAL A 32 5.75 -6.99 -13.65
N ARG A 33 5.89 -6.63 -12.36
CA ARG A 33 5.98 -7.59 -11.27
C ARG A 33 5.45 -7.01 -9.96
N LEU A 34 4.88 -7.86 -9.14
CA LEU A 34 4.49 -7.59 -7.76
C LEU A 34 5.01 -8.72 -6.89
N ASP A 35 5.82 -8.38 -5.91
CA ASP A 35 6.21 -9.26 -4.81
C ASP A 35 5.86 -8.60 -3.50
N GLY A 36 5.51 -9.39 -2.50
CA GLY A 36 5.23 -8.81 -1.21
C GLY A 36 4.81 -9.82 -0.17
N LYS A 37 4.65 -9.33 1.02
CA LYS A 37 4.23 -10.10 2.19
C LYS A 37 3.18 -9.34 2.97
N GLU A 38 2.19 -10.08 3.42
CA GLU A 38 1.15 -9.64 4.34
C GLU A 38 1.12 -10.57 5.54
N GLY A 39 0.67 -10.07 6.65
CA GLY A 39 0.44 -10.87 7.85
C GLY A 39 -0.73 -10.33 8.63
N VAL A 40 -1.43 -11.20 9.36
CA VAL A 40 -2.45 -10.80 10.32
C VAL A 40 -1.76 -9.95 11.40
N CYS A 41 -2.33 -8.79 11.72
CA CYS A 41 -1.78 -7.83 12.68
C CYS A 41 -0.43 -7.21 12.30
N GLY A 42 0.02 -7.34 11.05
CA GLY A 42 1.26 -6.74 10.54
C GLY A 42 1.02 -5.72 9.43
N LEU A 43 1.99 -4.84 9.25
CA LEU A 43 2.01 -3.94 8.10
C LEU A 43 2.48 -4.70 6.87
N PHE A 44 1.76 -4.57 5.77
CA PHE A 44 2.20 -5.17 4.51
C PHE A 44 3.36 -4.39 3.89
N GLU A 45 4.12 -5.08 3.05
CA GLU A 45 5.14 -4.50 2.19
C GLU A 45 5.09 -5.18 0.84
N TYR A 46 4.96 -4.36 -0.23
CA TYR A 46 4.97 -4.84 -1.60
C TYR A 46 6.02 -4.09 -2.42
N ASP A 47 6.83 -4.84 -3.13
CA ASP A 47 7.70 -4.31 -4.18
C ASP A 47 7.04 -4.49 -5.54
N ILE A 48 6.91 -3.39 -6.26
CA ILE A 48 6.25 -3.29 -7.56
C ILE A 48 7.29 -2.90 -8.60
N GLU A 49 7.39 -3.66 -9.69
CA GLU A 49 8.17 -3.25 -10.85
C GLU A 49 7.25 -2.71 -11.94
N LEU A 50 7.58 -1.54 -12.43
CA LEU A 50 6.90 -0.86 -13.53
C LEU A 50 7.89 -0.56 -14.64
N LYS A 51 7.45 -0.56 -15.90
CA LYS A 51 8.28 -0.19 -17.05
C LYS A 51 7.66 0.91 -17.88
N THR A 52 8.49 1.75 -18.47
CA THR A 52 8.07 2.72 -19.49
C THR A 52 7.81 2.05 -20.84
N PRO A 53 6.89 2.58 -21.68
CA PRO A 53 6.58 1.95 -22.98
C PRO A 53 7.76 1.94 -23.94
N ASP A 54 8.53 3.04 -24.08
CA ASP A 54 9.70 3.12 -24.97
C ASP A 54 10.69 4.20 -24.50
N LYS A 55 11.97 3.97 -24.70
CA LYS A 55 13.04 4.97 -24.51
C LYS A 55 12.89 6.20 -25.41
N ALA A 56 12.18 6.08 -26.54
CA ALA A 56 11.96 7.20 -27.46
C ALA A 56 11.24 8.39 -26.78
N TYR A 57 10.50 8.14 -25.71
CA TYR A 57 9.86 9.18 -24.88
C TYR A 57 10.76 9.70 -23.75
N ASN A 58 11.97 9.16 -23.64
CA ASN A 58 12.89 9.45 -22.54
C ASN A 58 14.06 10.32 -23.04
N PHE A 59 13.82 11.62 -23.24
CA PHE A 59 14.83 12.54 -23.77
C PHE A 59 16.00 12.82 -22.81
N HIS A 60 15.86 12.55 -21.52
CA HIS A 60 16.81 12.96 -20.48
C HIS A 60 17.39 11.78 -19.69
N GLY A 61 17.22 10.55 -20.16
CA GLY A 61 17.67 9.34 -19.47
C GLY A 61 16.72 8.87 -18.37
N PRO A 62 17.02 7.76 -17.66
CA PRO A 62 16.09 7.12 -16.75
C PRO A 62 15.75 7.96 -15.51
N GLU A 63 16.64 8.83 -15.08
CA GLU A 63 16.45 9.65 -13.88
C GLU A 63 15.89 11.05 -14.19
N GLY A 64 15.97 11.48 -15.47
CA GLY A 64 15.59 12.84 -15.88
C GLY A 64 14.13 13.00 -16.32
N ASN A 65 13.40 11.91 -16.57
CA ASN A 65 12.04 11.99 -17.12
C ASN A 65 10.94 12.00 -16.05
N PHE A 66 11.24 11.42 -14.90
CA PHE A 66 10.29 11.36 -13.79
C PHE A 66 11.01 11.73 -12.50
N ASP A 67 10.49 12.70 -11.77
CA ASP A 67 10.98 12.95 -10.43
C ASP A 67 10.45 11.84 -9.49
N LEU A 68 11.29 10.83 -9.28
CA LEU A 68 10.97 9.69 -8.42
C LEU A 68 10.72 10.11 -6.96
N ARG A 69 11.23 11.27 -6.56
CA ARG A 69 11.00 11.78 -5.19
C ARG A 69 9.56 12.24 -5.01
N GLU A 70 8.94 12.76 -6.06
CA GLU A 70 7.54 13.17 -6.01
C GLU A 70 6.56 12.01 -5.88
N MET A 71 6.99 10.78 -6.19
CA MET A 71 6.17 9.57 -6.00
C MET A 71 6.09 9.17 -4.52
N ASN A 72 7.12 9.49 -3.73
CA ASN A 72 7.20 9.10 -2.33
C ASN A 72 6.12 9.81 -1.50
N GLY A 73 5.49 9.08 -0.60
CA GLY A 73 4.40 9.58 0.25
C GLY A 73 3.05 9.71 -0.44
N ARG A 74 2.96 9.48 -1.77
CA ARG A 74 1.70 9.52 -2.52
C ARG A 74 1.06 8.14 -2.59
N GLU A 75 -0.26 8.12 -2.75
CA GLU A 75 -1.04 6.89 -2.84
C GLU A 75 -0.87 6.18 -4.18
N LEU A 76 -0.83 4.86 -4.11
CA LEU A 76 -0.82 3.94 -5.24
C LEU A 76 -1.76 2.77 -4.95
N THR A 77 -2.55 2.38 -5.94
CA THR A 77 -3.42 1.21 -5.88
C THR A 77 -3.01 0.21 -6.96
N VAL A 78 -2.80 -1.02 -6.55
CA VAL A 78 -2.62 -2.18 -7.43
C VAL A 78 -3.92 -2.96 -7.46
N ARG A 79 -4.52 -3.08 -8.64
CA ARG A 79 -5.73 -3.88 -8.87
C ARG A 79 -5.36 -5.15 -9.62
N ILE A 80 -5.75 -6.30 -9.07
CA ILE A 80 -5.51 -7.63 -9.62
C ILE A 80 -6.86 -8.25 -9.94
N GLU A 81 -7.10 -8.57 -11.21
CA GLU A 81 -8.26 -9.34 -11.61
C GLU A 81 -7.99 -10.81 -11.32
N LEU A 82 -8.88 -11.42 -10.55
CA LEU A 82 -8.82 -12.83 -10.18
C LEU A 82 -9.82 -13.60 -11.03
N ASP A 83 -9.30 -14.49 -11.86
CA ASP A 83 -10.13 -15.45 -12.56
C ASP A 83 -10.49 -16.58 -11.60
N GLY A 84 -11.78 -16.79 -11.38
CA GLY A 84 -12.25 -17.89 -10.53
C GLY A 84 -11.94 -19.26 -11.12
N MET A 85 -11.86 -20.29 -10.27
CA MET A 85 -11.76 -21.69 -10.73
C MET A 85 -13.16 -22.26 -11.02
N GLY A 86 -13.35 -22.80 -12.23
CA GLY A 86 -14.58 -23.50 -12.64
C GLY A 86 -15.27 -22.92 -13.87
N THR A 87 -16.17 -23.70 -14.47
CA THR A 87 -16.88 -23.39 -15.72
C THR A 87 -18.25 -22.74 -15.48
N GLY A 88 -18.41 -21.91 -14.47
CA GLY A 88 -19.66 -21.21 -14.20
C GLY A 88 -19.93 -20.07 -15.17
N MET A 89 -21.21 -19.86 -15.59
CA MET A 89 -21.63 -18.77 -16.49
C MET A 89 -21.45 -17.36 -15.93
N ALA A 90 -21.00 -17.20 -14.69
CA ALA A 90 -20.83 -15.92 -14.01
C ALA A 90 -19.44 -15.75 -13.36
N GLY A 91 -18.40 -16.32 -13.98
CA GLY A 91 -17.07 -16.38 -13.36
C GLY A 91 -16.96 -17.54 -12.37
N GLY A 92 -15.78 -18.17 -12.28
CA GLY A 92 -15.57 -19.31 -11.41
C GLY A 92 -15.60 -18.92 -9.92
N VAL A 93 -15.63 -19.92 -9.04
CA VAL A 93 -15.50 -19.70 -7.59
C VAL A 93 -14.19 -18.98 -7.29
N GLY A 94 -14.25 -17.85 -6.59
CA GLY A 94 -13.09 -17.00 -6.30
C GLY A 94 -12.77 -15.98 -7.40
N ALA A 95 -13.60 -15.80 -8.43
CA ALA A 95 -13.50 -14.68 -9.36
C ALA A 95 -13.77 -13.35 -8.63
N GLY A 96 -13.02 -12.33 -8.96
CA GLY A 96 -13.20 -11.03 -8.37
C GLY A 96 -12.01 -10.11 -8.63
N THR A 97 -12.00 -9.00 -7.94
CA THR A 97 -10.91 -8.03 -7.99
C THR A 97 -10.29 -7.91 -6.60
N ARG A 98 -8.98 -8.02 -6.53
CA ARG A 98 -8.22 -7.68 -5.34
C ARG A 98 -7.57 -6.33 -5.54
N GLU A 99 -7.78 -5.42 -4.60
CA GLU A 99 -7.13 -4.12 -4.56
C GLU A 99 -6.17 -4.05 -3.38
N ILE A 100 -4.96 -3.55 -3.64
CA ILE A 100 -3.92 -3.28 -2.66
C ILE A 100 -3.62 -1.80 -2.76
N SER A 101 -4.06 -1.02 -1.78
CA SER A 101 -3.84 0.42 -1.73
C SER A 101 -2.89 0.77 -0.60
N GLY A 102 -1.98 1.68 -0.87
CA GLY A 102 -1.02 2.16 0.11
C GLY A 102 -0.28 3.40 -0.37
N ILE A 103 0.76 3.78 0.35
CA ILE A 103 1.65 4.87 -0.01
C ILE A 103 2.97 4.32 -0.55
N VAL A 104 3.55 5.03 -1.50
CA VAL A 104 4.90 4.73 -2.00
C VAL A 104 5.91 5.20 -0.96
N ASP A 105 6.59 4.25 -0.30
CA ASP A 105 7.69 4.53 0.63
C ASP A 105 8.94 4.93 -0.14
N ARG A 106 9.23 4.22 -1.23
CA ARG A 106 10.45 4.42 -2.03
C ARG A 106 10.20 4.16 -3.50
N ALA A 107 10.64 5.09 -4.33
CA ALA A 107 10.72 4.93 -5.78
C ALA A 107 12.18 4.95 -6.21
N ARG A 108 12.58 4.04 -7.11
CA ARG A 108 13.94 3.92 -7.61
C ARG A 108 13.99 3.43 -9.05
N TYR A 109 14.98 3.87 -9.81
CA TYR A 109 15.36 3.25 -11.07
C TYR A 109 16.07 1.92 -10.79
N LEU A 110 15.70 0.86 -11.51
CA LEU A 110 16.30 -0.46 -11.34
C LEU A 110 17.29 -0.77 -12.48
N ARG A 111 16.80 -0.73 -13.71
CA ARG A 111 17.58 -1.17 -14.90
C ARG A 111 16.96 -0.72 -16.21
N ALA A 112 17.75 -0.82 -17.29
CA ALA A 112 17.24 -0.76 -18.64
C ALA A 112 17.01 -2.18 -19.19
N GLU A 113 15.87 -2.38 -19.84
CA GLU A 113 15.53 -3.62 -20.57
C GLU A 113 15.20 -3.29 -22.02
N GLY A 114 16.13 -3.56 -22.92
CA GLY A 114 15.96 -3.23 -24.34
C GLY A 114 15.63 -1.75 -24.54
N ARG A 115 14.40 -1.44 -24.98
CA ARG A 115 13.90 -0.07 -25.20
C ARG A 115 13.14 0.53 -24.01
N HIS A 116 13.08 -0.16 -22.88
CA HIS A 116 12.32 0.25 -21.70
C HIS A 116 13.23 0.55 -20.52
N PHE A 117 12.76 1.40 -19.62
CA PHE A 117 13.34 1.59 -18.30
C PHE A 117 12.42 0.97 -17.25
N VAL A 118 13.01 0.24 -16.31
CA VAL A 118 12.29 -0.43 -15.22
C VAL A 118 12.54 0.31 -13.91
N TYR A 119 11.46 0.58 -13.22
CA TYR A 119 11.42 1.27 -11.93
C TYR A 119 10.85 0.35 -10.87
N GLY A 120 11.37 0.45 -9.66
CA GLY A 120 10.86 -0.25 -8.48
C GLY A 120 10.20 0.74 -7.52
N LEU A 121 9.02 0.38 -7.07
CA LEU A 121 8.27 1.10 -6.05
C LEU A 121 8.02 0.17 -4.86
N THR A 122 8.32 0.64 -3.64
CA THR A 122 7.95 -0.07 -2.42
C THR A 122 6.66 0.53 -1.88
N LEU A 123 5.60 -0.27 -1.78
CA LEU A 123 4.27 0.12 -1.31
C LEU A 123 4.06 -0.36 0.12
N ARG A 124 3.59 0.54 0.99
CA ARG A 124 3.27 0.26 2.40
C ARG A 124 1.89 0.82 2.77
N PRO A 125 1.21 0.29 3.80
CA PRO A 125 0.00 0.92 4.30
C PRO A 125 0.36 2.28 4.89
N TRP A 126 -0.57 3.25 4.82
CA TRP A 126 -0.33 4.58 5.39
C TRP A 126 0.02 4.53 6.90
N LEU A 127 -0.49 3.55 7.62
CA LEU A 127 -0.20 3.34 9.04
C LEU A 127 1.31 3.08 9.32
N TRP A 128 2.08 2.72 8.30
CA TRP A 128 3.53 2.62 8.39
C TRP A 128 4.18 3.97 8.79
N ILE A 129 3.58 5.11 8.39
CA ILE A 129 4.07 6.44 8.79
C ILE A 129 4.09 6.56 10.33
N ALA A 130 3.08 6.00 11.00
CA ALA A 130 3.01 6.00 12.46
C ALA A 130 4.10 5.15 13.14
N SER A 131 4.83 4.33 12.39
CA SER A 131 5.99 3.60 12.90
C SER A 131 7.30 4.39 12.82
N GLN A 132 7.31 5.54 12.11
CA GLN A 132 8.52 6.33 11.85
C GLN A 132 8.80 7.40 12.90
N ASN A 133 7.90 7.60 13.84
CA ASN A 133 8.07 8.54 14.94
C ASN A 133 8.28 7.81 16.27
N ARG A 134 8.67 8.55 17.30
CA ARG A 134 8.71 8.09 18.69
C ARG A 134 8.15 9.21 19.57
N ASN A 135 7.30 8.83 20.50
CA ASN A 135 6.63 9.77 21.40
C ASN A 135 6.60 9.27 22.84
N SER A 136 6.49 10.24 23.75
CA SER A 136 6.21 9.99 25.16
C SER A 136 5.03 10.85 25.56
N ARG A 137 3.88 10.23 25.86
CA ARG A 137 2.61 10.90 26.19
C ARG A 137 1.93 10.18 27.34
N VAL A 138 1.17 10.92 28.14
CA VAL A 138 0.30 10.35 29.16
C VAL A 138 -1.14 10.73 28.84
N PHE A 139 -2.02 9.74 28.87
CA PHE A 139 -3.45 9.90 28.64
C PHE A 139 -4.19 9.55 29.93
N GLU A 140 -4.95 10.49 30.48
CA GLU A 140 -5.66 10.33 31.74
C GLU A 140 -7.17 10.24 31.51
N ASN A 141 -7.84 9.36 32.29
CA ASN A 141 -9.28 9.18 32.27
C ASN A 141 -9.90 9.03 30.87
N ARG A 142 -9.28 8.23 30.01
CA ARG A 142 -9.73 7.96 28.64
C ARG A 142 -9.92 6.47 28.40
N THR A 143 -10.76 6.14 27.42
CA THR A 143 -10.85 4.79 26.87
C THR A 143 -9.69 4.54 25.92
N ASP A 144 -9.32 3.27 25.74
CA ASP A 144 -8.27 2.91 24.76
C ASP A 144 -8.66 3.34 23.35
N ILE A 145 -9.97 3.38 22.99
CA ILE A 145 -10.46 3.87 21.69
C ILE A 145 -10.23 5.38 21.55
N GLU A 146 -10.63 6.19 22.53
CA GLU A 146 -10.40 7.65 22.53
C GLU A 146 -8.91 7.98 22.36
N ILE A 147 -8.03 7.17 22.96
CA ILE A 147 -6.58 7.34 22.84
C ILE A 147 -6.11 7.01 21.41
N ILE A 148 -6.57 5.89 20.83
CA ILE A 148 -6.23 5.49 19.47
C ILE A 148 -6.68 6.56 18.47
N GLU A 149 -7.92 7.05 18.60
CA GLU A 149 -8.47 8.11 17.76
C GLU A 149 -7.65 9.40 17.85
N GLU A 150 -7.26 9.80 19.06
CA GLU A 150 -6.44 11.00 19.27
C GLU A 150 -5.06 10.85 18.60
N VAL A 151 -4.41 9.70 18.77
CA VAL A 151 -3.10 9.45 18.15
C VAL A 151 -3.23 9.41 16.63
N LEU A 152 -4.25 8.75 16.08
CA LEU A 152 -4.48 8.65 14.64
C LEU A 152 -4.91 9.98 14.01
N SER A 153 -5.51 10.90 14.77
CA SER A 153 -5.92 12.23 14.27
C SER A 153 -4.74 13.10 13.80
N ALA A 154 -3.52 12.76 14.23
CA ALA A 154 -2.31 13.42 13.76
C ALA A 154 -1.94 13.06 12.30
N TYR A 155 -2.59 12.04 11.74
CA TYR A 155 -2.37 11.55 10.38
C TYR A 155 -3.58 11.88 9.51
N SER A 156 -3.33 12.48 8.33
CA SER A 156 -4.39 12.95 7.42
C SER A 156 -5.02 11.83 6.58
N PHE A 157 -5.23 10.65 7.17
CA PHE A 157 -5.82 9.50 6.49
C PHE A 157 -7.17 9.14 7.11
N PRO A 158 -8.15 8.72 6.30
CA PRO A 158 -9.46 8.32 6.82
C PRO A 158 -9.34 7.04 7.65
N VAL A 159 -9.98 7.03 8.82
CA VAL A 159 -10.08 5.87 9.71
C VAL A 159 -11.55 5.50 9.87
N GLU A 160 -11.93 4.30 9.47
CA GLU A 160 -13.26 3.76 9.70
C GLU A 160 -13.26 2.94 10.99
N ARG A 161 -14.20 3.25 11.88
CA ARG A 161 -14.39 2.52 13.12
C ARG A 161 -15.63 1.63 13.06
N ARG A 162 -15.46 0.34 13.33
CA ARG A 162 -16.53 -0.66 13.42
C ARG A 162 -16.52 -1.35 14.79
N LEU A 163 -16.60 -0.55 15.88
CA LEU A 163 -16.48 -1.02 17.25
C LEU A 163 -17.66 -0.53 18.08
N ASP A 164 -18.09 -1.34 19.06
CA ASP A 164 -19.04 -0.94 20.08
C ASP A 164 -18.28 -0.24 21.23
N VAL A 165 -18.32 1.08 21.24
CA VAL A 165 -17.56 1.92 22.17
C VAL A 165 -17.91 1.65 23.64
N ALA A 166 -19.16 1.22 23.92
CA ALA A 166 -19.63 0.98 25.28
C ALA A 166 -18.89 -0.16 26.00
N LYS A 167 -18.22 -1.03 25.24
CA LYS A 167 -17.43 -2.15 25.78
C LYS A 167 -16.07 -1.76 26.34
N TYR A 168 -15.62 -0.52 26.11
CA TYR A 168 -14.28 -0.09 26.46
C TYR A 168 -14.30 0.86 27.67
N PRO A 169 -13.88 0.39 28.86
CA PRO A 169 -13.90 1.22 30.07
C PRO A 169 -12.82 2.31 30.03
N ARG A 170 -13.09 3.41 30.72
CA ARG A 170 -12.08 4.43 30.96
C ARG A 170 -10.97 3.91 31.85
N ARG A 171 -9.75 4.24 31.53
CA ARG A 171 -8.55 3.92 32.28
C ARG A 171 -8.09 5.14 33.08
N VAL A 172 -7.58 4.91 34.28
CA VAL A 172 -7.03 5.98 35.12
C VAL A 172 -5.92 6.69 34.35
N TYR A 173 -5.00 5.92 33.75
CA TYR A 173 -3.98 6.44 32.85
C TYR A 173 -3.50 5.36 31.86
N ARG A 174 -2.98 5.82 30.72
CA ARG A 174 -2.23 5.06 29.74
C ARG A 174 -1.00 5.85 29.35
N THR A 175 0.13 5.19 29.19
CA THR A 175 1.38 5.84 28.86
C THR A 175 1.95 5.26 27.59
N GLN A 176 2.29 6.13 26.64
CA GLN A 176 3.21 5.88 25.57
C GLN A 176 4.60 6.31 26.07
N CYS A 177 5.59 5.43 26.06
CA CYS A 177 6.91 5.73 26.60
C CYS A 177 7.99 5.36 25.59
N ASP A 178 8.55 6.37 24.91
CA ASP A 178 9.61 6.25 23.90
C ASP A 178 9.34 5.13 22.88
N GLU A 179 8.10 4.99 22.45
CA GLU A 179 7.65 4.04 21.45
C GLU A 179 6.99 4.74 20.25
N SER A 180 6.94 4.09 19.09
CA SER A 180 6.25 4.65 17.93
C SER A 180 4.74 4.69 18.16
N ASP A 181 4.05 5.61 17.47
CA ASP A 181 2.59 5.68 17.51
C ASP A 181 1.97 4.35 17.06
N TYR A 182 2.54 3.71 16.04
CA TYR A 182 2.11 2.38 15.58
C TYR A 182 2.25 1.32 16.69
N THR A 183 3.42 1.24 17.35
CA THR A 183 3.67 0.26 18.41
C THR A 183 2.71 0.47 19.58
N PHE A 184 2.48 1.73 19.96
CA PHE A 184 1.56 2.08 21.01
C PHE A 184 0.11 1.67 20.69
N ILE A 185 -0.38 2.04 19.50
CA ILE A 185 -1.73 1.67 19.06
C ILE A 185 -1.88 0.14 18.95
N ALA A 186 -0.90 -0.55 18.35
CA ALA A 186 -0.94 -2.00 18.22
C ALA A 186 -1.02 -2.69 19.60
N ARG A 187 -0.27 -2.20 20.58
CA ARG A 187 -0.31 -2.70 21.97
C ARG A 187 -1.68 -2.49 22.62
N LEU A 188 -2.32 -1.33 22.38
CA LEU A 188 -3.68 -1.09 22.87
C LEU A 188 -4.70 -2.02 22.23
N MET A 189 -4.60 -2.23 20.91
CA MET A 189 -5.48 -3.14 20.16
C MET A 189 -5.31 -4.59 20.62
N GLN A 190 -4.07 -5.07 20.76
CA GLN A 190 -3.77 -6.43 21.23
C GLN A 190 -4.31 -6.74 22.62
N HIS A 191 -4.47 -5.72 23.47
CA HIS A 191 -5.06 -5.89 24.80
C HIS A 191 -6.53 -6.34 24.74
N TRP A 192 -7.22 -6.08 23.65
CA TRP A 192 -8.64 -6.38 23.48
C TRP A 192 -8.93 -7.57 22.54
N GLY A 193 -7.93 -8.15 21.90
CA GLY A 193 -7.99 -9.32 21.02
C GLY A 193 -7.99 -8.98 19.55
#